data_7c13100edd4ab80f472f010a6172e8ae
#
_entry.id   7c13100edd4ab80f472f010a6172e8ae
#
_cell.length_a   1.000
_cell.length_b   1.000
_cell.length_c   1.000
_cell.angle_alpha   90.00
_cell.angle_beta   90.00
_cell.angle_gamma   90.00
#
_symmetry.space_group_name_H-M   'P 1'
#
loop_
_entity.id
_entity.type
_entity.pdbx_description
1 polymer ?
#
loop_
_entity_poly.entity_id
_entity_poly.type
_entity_poly.pdbx_seq_one_letter_code
_entity_poly.pdbx_strand_id
1 'polypeptide(L)'
;MNHIGTWVFHSIGAMNDNDEMVYLSAEEYLNSPMPYVDESDEEAVEDELRERKKMAGMQVKICEDGKLYLLSPLPEGVSQKEIDQAVSAGVITLLDSMMADRPLVWEERDGELWYDTGIEGEVFGEKADSWVTAIDEDGYFTFATTRFVKS
;
A
#
# COMPACT_ATOMS: atom_id res chain seq x y z
N MET A 1 -17.53 -10.93 9.88
CA MET A 1 -16.78 -10.90 8.61
C MET A 1 -15.33 -11.30 8.88
N ASN A 2 -14.77 -12.18 8.07
CA ASN A 2 -13.37 -12.60 8.24
C ASN A 2 -12.45 -11.67 7.45
N HIS A 3 -11.65 -10.89 8.17
CA HIS A 3 -10.69 -9.97 7.55
C HIS A 3 -9.34 -10.63 7.26
N ILE A 4 -9.09 -11.80 7.81
CA ILE A 4 -7.82 -12.52 7.68
C ILE A 4 -7.63 -12.99 6.24
N GLY A 5 -6.44 -12.77 5.70
CA GLY A 5 -6.07 -13.19 4.36
C GLY A 5 -5.31 -12.11 3.59
N THR A 6 -5.24 -12.30 2.30
CA THR A 6 -4.52 -11.38 1.40
C THR A 6 -5.51 -10.45 0.71
N TRP A 7 -5.19 -9.16 0.71
CA TRP A 7 -5.96 -8.11 0.04
C TRP A 7 -5.08 -7.53 -1.06
N VAL A 8 -5.63 -7.42 -2.26
CA VAL A 8 -4.89 -6.95 -3.44
C VAL A 8 -5.34 -5.57 -3.86
N PHE A 9 -4.45 -4.84 -4.56
CA PHE A 9 -4.75 -3.50 -5.07
C PHE A 9 -6.05 -3.50 -5.88
N HIS A 10 -6.92 -2.56 -5.59
CA HIS A 10 -8.14 -2.33 -6.36
C HIS A 10 -8.09 -0.99 -7.10
N SER A 11 -7.86 0.08 -6.36
CA SER A 11 -7.88 1.43 -6.94
C SER A 11 -7.09 2.40 -6.07
N ILE A 12 -6.75 3.53 -6.65
CA ILE A 12 -6.07 4.62 -5.93
C ILE A 12 -6.81 5.93 -6.17
N GLY A 13 -6.95 6.73 -5.11
CA GLY A 13 -7.58 8.03 -5.18
C GLY A 13 -6.71 9.06 -5.87
N ALA A 14 -7.29 9.86 -6.74
CA ALA A 14 -6.63 10.96 -7.43
C ALA A 14 -7.62 12.11 -7.62
N MET A 15 -7.10 13.32 -7.70
CA MET A 15 -7.92 14.49 -8.01
C MET A 15 -8.03 14.65 -9.53
N ASN A 16 -9.25 14.85 -10.01
CA ASN A 16 -9.47 15.15 -11.43
C ASN A 16 -9.38 16.66 -11.70
N ASP A 17 -9.61 17.09 -12.94
CA ASP A 17 -9.52 18.49 -13.35
C ASP A 17 -10.56 19.39 -12.68
N ASN A 18 -11.61 18.80 -12.11
CA ASN A 18 -12.67 19.53 -11.40
C ASN A 18 -12.46 19.52 -9.88
N ASP A 19 -11.27 19.17 -9.40
CA ASP A 19 -10.92 19.03 -7.99
C ASP A 19 -11.80 18.01 -7.24
N GLU A 20 -12.29 17.01 -7.96
CA GLU A 20 -13.04 15.91 -7.38
C GLU A 20 -12.16 14.69 -7.17
N MET A 21 -12.32 14.01 -6.03
CA MET A 21 -11.63 12.75 -5.76
C MET A 21 -12.24 11.63 -6.59
N VAL A 22 -11.44 10.98 -7.41
CA VAL A 22 -11.85 9.82 -8.19
C VAL A 22 -10.90 8.66 -7.88
N TYR A 23 -11.38 7.43 -8.03
CA TYR A 23 -10.57 6.24 -7.83
C TYR A 23 -10.22 5.63 -9.18
N LEU A 24 -8.91 5.47 -9.42
CA LEU A 24 -8.38 4.92 -10.65
C LEU A 24 -8.03 3.45 -10.46
N SER A 25 -8.41 2.61 -11.43
CA SER A 25 -7.94 1.22 -11.50
C SER A 25 -6.43 1.20 -11.76
N ALA A 26 -5.80 0.01 -11.64
CA ALA A 26 -4.37 -0.13 -11.94
C ALA A 26 -4.06 0.35 -13.35
N GLU A 27 -4.85 -0.05 -14.35
CA GLU A 27 -4.67 0.34 -15.74
C GLU A 27 -4.80 1.85 -15.93
N GLU A 28 -5.85 2.45 -15.39
CA GLU A 28 -6.06 3.89 -15.45
C GLU A 28 -4.93 4.66 -14.78
N TYR A 29 -4.48 4.18 -13.61
CA TYR A 29 -3.39 4.81 -12.87
C TYR A 29 -2.07 4.76 -13.64
N LEU A 30 -1.73 3.61 -14.23
CA LEU A 30 -0.50 3.46 -15.00
C LEU A 30 -0.48 4.33 -16.26
N ASN A 31 -1.65 4.61 -16.83
CA ASN A 31 -1.81 5.42 -18.04
C ASN A 31 -2.17 6.88 -17.78
N SER A 32 -2.26 7.28 -16.50
CA SER A 32 -2.64 8.66 -16.18
C SER A 32 -1.51 9.65 -16.50
N PRO A 33 -1.83 10.94 -16.75
CA PRO A 33 -0.81 11.96 -17.05
C PRO A 33 0.23 12.10 -15.94
N MET A 34 1.42 12.53 -16.32
CA MET A 34 2.56 12.77 -15.42
C MET A 34 2.95 14.27 -15.46
N PRO A 35 2.10 15.19 -14.94
CA PRO A 35 2.36 16.62 -15.11
C PRO A 35 3.61 17.14 -14.38
N TYR A 36 4.08 16.40 -13.39
CA TYR A 36 5.27 16.72 -12.61
C TYR A 36 6.56 16.09 -13.15
N VAL A 37 6.46 15.33 -14.24
CA VAL A 37 7.59 14.66 -14.89
C VAL A 37 7.81 15.27 -16.26
N ASP A 38 9.07 15.52 -16.62
CA ASP A 38 9.42 15.95 -17.97
C ASP A 38 9.28 14.74 -18.92
N GLU A 39 8.22 14.74 -19.72
CA GLU A 39 7.90 13.63 -20.64
C GLU A 39 8.96 13.47 -21.75
N SER A 40 9.81 14.47 -21.98
CA SER A 40 10.94 14.37 -22.90
C SER A 40 12.14 13.64 -22.28
N ASP A 41 12.15 13.44 -20.98
CA ASP A 41 13.16 12.69 -20.24
C ASP A 41 12.67 11.25 -20.05
N GLU A 42 13.15 10.35 -20.93
CA GLU A 42 12.73 8.94 -20.90
C GLU A 42 13.04 8.25 -19.58
N GLU A 43 14.16 8.59 -18.94
CA GLU A 43 14.55 8.00 -17.66
C GLU A 43 13.58 8.42 -16.55
N ALA A 44 13.17 9.67 -16.52
CA ALA A 44 12.22 10.19 -15.53
C ALA A 44 10.84 9.51 -15.72
N VAL A 45 10.40 9.31 -16.95
CA VAL A 45 9.14 8.63 -17.27
C VAL A 45 9.20 7.16 -16.84
N GLU A 46 10.31 6.47 -17.11
CA GLU A 46 10.50 5.08 -16.70
C GLU A 46 10.51 4.92 -15.17
N ASP A 47 11.16 5.84 -14.45
CA ASP A 47 11.19 5.83 -12.99
C ASP A 47 9.80 6.01 -12.41
N GLU A 48 9.01 6.94 -12.95
CA GLU A 48 7.63 7.15 -12.50
C GLU A 48 6.74 5.93 -12.80
N LEU A 49 6.87 5.32 -13.97
CA LEU A 49 6.15 4.09 -14.30
C LEU A 49 6.51 2.95 -13.36
N ARG A 50 7.79 2.84 -13.00
CA ARG A 50 8.26 1.82 -12.06
C ARG A 50 7.60 1.99 -10.69
N GLU A 51 7.54 3.24 -10.20
CA GLU A 51 6.87 3.54 -8.91
C GLU A 51 5.37 3.25 -8.98
N ARG A 52 4.71 3.57 -10.09
CA ARG A 52 3.28 3.28 -10.28
C ARG A 52 3.00 1.77 -10.34
N LYS A 53 3.86 1.01 -11.02
CA LYS A 53 3.76 -0.46 -11.08
C LYS A 53 3.94 -1.07 -9.70
N LYS A 54 4.88 -0.55 -8.92
CA LYS A 54 5.11 -0.98 -7.54
C LYS A 54 3.86 -0.76 -6.70
N MET A 55 3.26 0.43 -6.78
CA MET A 55 2.04 0.76 -6.05
C MET A 55 0.87 -0.13 -6.47
N ALA A 56 0.68 -0.32 -7.77
CA ALA A 56 -0.41 -1.17 -8.29
C ALA A 56 -0.22 -2.65 -7.97
N GLY A 57 1.01 -3.07 -7.66
CA GLY A 57 1.32 -4.44 -7.24
C GLY A 57 1.31 -4.65 -5.73
N MET A 58 1.06 -3.63 -4.93
CA MET A 58 1.03 -3.75 -3.48
C MET A 58 -0.12 -4.63 -3.00
N GLN A 59 0.12 -5.33 -1.89
CA GLN A 59 -0.86 -6.17 -1.24
C GLN A 59 -0.84 -5.90 0.27
N VAL A 60 -1.93 -6.28 0.92
CA VAL A 60 -2.03 -6.24 2.39
C VAL A 60 -2.29 -7.67 2.86
N LYS A 61 -1.51 -8.12 3.83
CA LYS A 61 -1.73 -9.44 4.44
C LYS A 61 -2.11 -9.27 5.89
N ILE A 62 -3.31 -9.74 6.24
CA ILE A 62 -3.83 -9.71 7.60
C ILE A 62 -3.70 -11.12 8.18
N CYS A 63 -2.93 -11.24 9.26
CA CYS A 63 -2.60 -12.53 9.87
C CYS A 63 -3.35 -12.73 11.20
N GLU A 64 -3.61 -13.98 11.54
CA GLU A 64 -4.32 -14.36 12.77
C GLU A 64 -3.60 -13.93 14.05
N ASP A 65 -2.28 -13.76 13.98
CA ASP A 65 -1.44 -13.39 15.13
C ASP A 65 -1.53 -11.92 15.53
N GLY A 66 -2.43 -11.15 14.91
CA GLY A 66 -2.60 -9.72 15.17
C GLY A 66 -1.67 -8.83 14.36
N LYS A 67 -0.95 -9.38 13.40
CA LYS A 67 -0.04 -8.61 12.54
C LYS A 67 -0.65 -8.35 11.17
N LEU A 68 -0.37 -7.19 10.63
CA LEU A 68 -0.79 -6.75 9.30
C LEU A 68 0.47 -6.31 8.55
N TYR A 69 0.70 -6.89 7.38
CA TYR A 69 1.86 -6.58 6.56
C TYR A 69 1.45 -5.84 5.29
N LEU A 70 2.19 -4.78 4.97
CA LEU A 70 2.13 -4.14 3.66
C LEU A 70 3.20 -4.79 2.80
N LEU A 71 2.80 -5.37 1.69
CA LEU A 71 3.70 -6.10 0.79
C LEU A 71 3.87 -5.31 -0.51
N SER A 72 5.09 -5.29 -1.03
CA SER A 72 5.38 -4.68 -2.33
C SER A 72 6.13 -5.68 -3.21
N PRO A 73 5.94 -5.59 -4.55
CA PRO A 73 6.64 -6.49 -5.47
C PRO A 73 8.14 -6.25 -5.42
N LEU A 74 8.89 -7.31 -5.70
CA LEU A 74 10.35 -7.20 -5.85
C LEU A 74 10.67 -6.31 -7.06
N PRO A 75 11.77 -5.52 -6.99
CA PRO A 75 12.18 -4.70 -8.12
C PRO A 75 12.44 -5.52 -9.38
N GLU A 76 12.09 -4.97 -10.53
CA GLU A 76 12.39 -5.59 -11.82
C GLU A 76 13.91 -5.61 -12.07
N GLY A 77 14.39 -6.65 -12.71
CA GLY A 77 15.79 -6.76 -13.10
C GLY A 77 16.76 -7.16 -11.99
N VAL A 78 16.26 -7.46 -10.81
CA VAL A 78 17.08 -7.90 -9.68
C VAL A 78 17.22 -9.42 -9.73
N SER A 79 18.45 -9.93 -9.64
CA SER A 79 18.73 -11.37 -9.64
C SER A 79 18.35 -12.03 -8.32
N GLN A 80 18.11 -13.34 -8.36
CA GLN A 80 17.85 -14.11 -7.14
C GLN A 80 19.02 -14.02 -6.15
N LYS A 81 20.25 -13.95 -6.65
CA LYS A 81 21.45 -13.79 -5.82
C LYS A 81 21.44 -12.47 -5.05
N GLU A 82 21.06 -11.37 -5.73
CA GLU A 82 20.95 -10.05 -5.10
C GLU A 82 19.87 -10.03 -4.03
N ILE A 83 18.73 -10.68 -4.30
CA ILE A 83 17.64 -10.84 -3.34
C ILE A 83 18.10 -11.60 -2.11
N ASP A 84 18.75 -12.73 -2.31
CA ASP A 84 19.26 -13.57 -1.21
C ASP A 84 20.29 -12.82 -0.35
N GLN A 85 21.15 -12.03 -0.98
CA GLN A 85 22.11 -11.20 -0.27
C GLN A 85 21.42 -10.12 0.58
N ALA A 86 20.40 -9.46 0.05
CA ALA A 86 19.65 -8.43 0.76
C ALA A 86 18.90 -9.02 1.96
N VAL A 87 18.31 -10.20 1.80
CA VAL A 87 17.64 -10.90 2.90
C VAL A 87 18.63 -11.29 3.99
N SER A 88 19.79 -11.87 3.59
CA SER A 88 20.83 -12.28 4.53
C SER A 88 21.44 -11.10 5.30
N ALA A 89 21.52 -9.94 4.65
CA ALA A 89 22.04 -8.72 5.27
C ALA A 89 21.00 -8.00 6.14
N GLY A 90 19.74 -8.48 6.16
CA GLY A 90 18.66 -7.83 6.92
C GLY A 90 18.13 -6.55 6.30
N VAL A 91 18.46 -6.29 5.02
CA VAL A 91 18.00 -5.09 4.30
C VAL A 91 16.53 -5.20 3.89
N ILE A 92 16.10 -6.41 3.49
CA ILE A 92 14.71 -6.68 3.15
C ILE A 92 14.21 -7.92 3.88
N THR A 93 12.90 -7.99 4.08
CA THR A 93 12.20 -9.17 4.59
C THR A 93 11.24 -9.66 3.52
N LEU A 94 11.20 -10.95 3.27
CA LEU A 94 10.28 -11.55 2.30
C LEU A 94 9.11 -12.21 3.00
N LEU A 95 7.92 -12.03 2.43
CA LEU A 95 6.71 -12.74 2.81
C LEU A 95 5.92 -12.99 1.53
N ASP A 96 5.51 -14.25 1.28
CA ASP A 96 4.81 -14.64 0.05
C ASP A 96 5.54 -14.20 -1.24
N SER A 97 6.87 -14.26 -1.22
CA SER A 97 7.75 -13.87 -2.34
C SER A 97 7.71 -12.37 -2.67
N MET A 98 7.24 -11.55 -1.73
CA MET A 98 7.19 -10.09 -1.84
C MET A 98 8.00 -9.45 -0.72
N MET A 99 8.40 -8.20 -0.90
CA MET A 99 9.03 -7.43 0.18
C MET A 99 7.97 -7.01 1.19
N ALA A 100 8.23 -7.32 2.46
CA ALA A 100 7.33 -6.95 3.55
C ALA A 100 7.92 -5.80 4.36
N ASP A 101 7.11 -4.80 4.63
CA ASP A 101 7.44 -3.74 5.57
C ASP A 101 7.30 -4.26 7.01
N ARG A 102 7.76 -3.46 7.97
CA ARG A 102 7.58 -3.76 9.38
C ARG A 102 6.08 -3.96 9.66
N PRO A 103 5.68 -5.04 10.34
CA PRO A 103 4.27 -5.32 10.57
C PRO A 103 3.59 -4.27 11.45
N LEU A 104 2.35 -3.95 11.09
CA LEU A 104 1.46 -3.16 11.90
C LEU A 104 0.62 -4.10 12.78
N VAL A 105 0.03 -3.56 13.83
CA VAL A 105 -0.86 -4.32 14.71
C VAL A 105 -2.31 -4.03 14.30
N TRP A 106 -3.15 -5.07 14.27
CA TRP A 106 -4.56 -4.91 13.99
C TRP A 106 -5.41 -5.59 15.05
N GLU A 107 -6.66 -5.14 15.16
CA GLU A 107 -7.65 -5.79 16.02
C GLU A 107 -9.06 -5.54 15.49
N GLU A 108 -10.01 -6.36 15.93
CA GLU A 108 -11.43 -6.11 15.66
C GLU A 108 -12.04 -5.40 16.87
N ARG A 109 -12.82 -4.35 16.59
CA ARG A 109 -13.59 -3.60 17.59
C ARG A 109 -15.03 -3.53 17.08
N ASP A 110 -15.96 -4.14 17.80
CA ASP A 110 -17.39 -4.15 17.44
C ASP A 110 -17.66 -4.63 16.01
N GLY A 111 -16.90 -5.64 15.54
CA GLY A 111 -17.01 -6.19 14.21
C GLY A 111 -16.27 -5.41 13.12
N GLU A 112 -15.63 -4.30 13.48
CA GLU A 112 -14.85 -3.48 12.55
C GLU A 112 -13.37 -3.77 12.67
N LEU A 113 -12.66 -3.72 11.53
CA LEU A 113 -11.21 -3.88 11.50
C LEU A 113 -10.53 -2.54 11.77
N TRP A 114 -9.64 -2.52 12.75
CA TRP A 114 -8.82 -1.36 13.10
C TRP A 114 -7.36 -1.76 13.02
N TYR A 115 -6.50 -0.84 12.61
CA TYR A 115 -5.06 -1.06 12.68
C TYR A 115 -4.34 0.16 13.27
N ASP A 116 -3.18 -0.10 13.89
CA ASP A 116 -2.36 0.95 14.49
C ASP A 116 -1.37 1.48 13.44
N THR A 117 -1.51 2.75 13.08
CA THR A 117 -0.60 3.40 12.13
C THR A 117 0.79 3.61 12.71
N GLY A 118 0.92 3.59 14.03
CA GLY A 118 2.16 3.91 14.70
C GLY A 118 2.55 5.39 14.65
N ILE A 119 1.68 6.22 14.11
CA ILE A 119 1.92 7.66 14.00
C ILE A 119 1.46 8.34 15.29
N GLU A 120 2.40 8.99 15.99
CA GLU A 120 2.09 9.79 17.16
C GLU A 120 1.97 11.25 16.73
N GLY A 121 0.99 11.95 17.26
CA GLY A 121 0.77 13.35 16.96
C GLY A 121 -0.16 14.01 17.98
N GLU A 122 -0.24 15.33 17.88
CA GLU A 122 -1.17 16.12 18.69
C GLU A 122 -2.08 16.91 17.75
N VAL A 123 -3.37 16.95 18.11
CA VAL A 123 -4.37 17.76 17.44
C VAL A 123 -5.03 18.62 18.50
N PHE A 124 -4.91 19.94 18.34
CA PHE A 124 -5.46 20.92 19.30
C PHE A 124 -4.97 20.71 20.74
N GLY A 125 -3.69 20.28 20.92
CA GLY A 125 -3.09 20.05 22.21
C GLY A 125 -3.45 18.71 22.84
N GLU A 126 -4.22 17.87 22.18
CA GLU A 126 -4.58 16.53 22.60
C GLU A 126 -3.85 15.49 21.75
N LYS A 127 -3.45 14.37 22.38
CA LYS A 127 -2.79 13.29 21.68
C LYS A 127 -3.76 12.63 20.70
N ALA A 128 -3.37 12.58 19.41
CA ALA A 128 -4.17 11.92 18.39
C ALA A 128 -4.05 10.39 18.53
N ASP A 129 -5.16 9.69 18.26
CA ASP A 129 -5.19 8.23 18.26
C ASP A 129 -4.45 7.73 17.01
N SER A 130 -3.50 6.81 17.19
CA SER A 130 -2.78 6.17 16.10
C SER A 130 -3.59 5.07 15.39
N TRP A 131 -4.68 4.62 16.00
CA TRP A 131 -5.55 3.57 15.47
C TRP A 131 -6.61 4.16 14.53
N VAL A 132 -6.79 3.51 13.39
CA VAL A 132 -7.78 3.92 12.39
C VAL A 132 -8.59 2.72 11.91
N THR A 133 -9.81 2.99 11.44
CA THR A 133 -10.63 1.97 10.78
C THR A 133 -10.06 1.67 9.40
N ALA A 134 -10.05 0.39 9.04
CA ALA A 134 -9.41 -0.06 7.80
C ALA A 134 -10.37 -0.24 6.64
N ILE A 135 -11.62 -0.60 6.92
CA ILE A 135 -12.60 -0.95 5.88
C ILE A 135 -13.55 0.22 5.66
N ASP A 136 -13.66 0.67 4.40
CA ASP A 136 -14.58 1.76 4.05
C ASP A 136 -16.02 1.27 3.89
N GLU A 137 -16.94 2.19 3.58
CA GLU A 137 -18.37 1.90 3.42
C GLU A 137 -18.64 0.88 2.31
N ASP A 138 -17.76 0.80 1.32
CA ASP A 138 -17.90 -0.10 0.17
C ASP A 138 -17.23 -1.47 0.39
N GLY A 139 -16.62 -1.68 1.56
CA GLY A 139 -15.99 -2.95 1.91
C GLY A 139 -14.55 -3.10 1.47
N TYR A 140 -13.90 -2.01 1.03
CA TYR A 140 -12.49 -2.03 0.66
C TYR A 140 -11.59 -1.77 1.87
N PHE A 141 -10.47 -2.47 1.94
CA PHE A 141 -9.41 -2.10 2.88
C PHE A 141 -8.75 -0.83 2.34
N THR A 142 -8.63 0.19 3.19
CA THR A 142 -8.02 1.46 2.79
C THR A 142 -6.71 1.70 3.54
N PHE A 143 -5.70 2.12 2.79
CA PHE A 143 -4.44 2.60 3.34
C PHE A 143 -4.06 3.87 2.58
N ALA A 144 -4.02 5.00 3.28
CA ALA A 144 -3.91 6.32 2.64
C ALA A 144 -5.01 6.49 1.59
N THR A 145 -4.67 6.74 0.34
CA THR A 145 -5.66 6.89 -0.75
C THR A 145 -5.86 5.62 -1.57
N THR A 146 -5.26 4.51 -1.14
CA THR A 146 -5.32 3.24 -1.88
C THR A 146 -6.37 2.31 -1.30
N ARG A 147 -7.15 1.68 -2.17
CA ARG A 147 -8.16 0.68 -1.84
C ARG A 147 -7.70 -0.71 -2.24
N PHE A 148 -7.95 -1.68 -1.38
CA PHE A 148 -7.62 -3.10 -1.62
C PHE A 148 -8.86 -3.95 -1.47
N VAL A 149 -8.95 -5.03 -2.25
CA VAL A 149 -10.03 -6.01 -2.15
C VAL A 149 -9.47 -7.34 -1.69
N LYS A 150 -10.28 -8.10 -0.97
CA LYS A 150 -9.87 -9.42 -0.50
C LYS A 150 -9.76 -10.36 -1.69
N SER A 151 -8.60 -10.97 -1.79
CA SER A 151 -8.28 -11.95 -2.84
C SER A 151 -9.06 -13.26 -2.65
#